data_a1fc85078e32291f97e2dc7f35a81a71
#
_entry.id   a1fc85078e32291f97e2dc7f35a81a71
#
_cell.length_a   1.000
_cell.length_b   1.000
_cell.length_c   1.000
_cell.angle_alpha   90.00
_cell.angle_beta   90.00
_cell.angle_gamma   90.00
#
_symmetry.space_group_name_H-M   'P 1'
#
loop_
_entity.id
_entity.type
_entity.pdbx_description
1 polymer ?
#
loop_
_entity_poly.entity_id
_entity_poly.type
_entity_poly.pdbx_seq_one_letter_code
_entity_poly.pdbx_strand_id
1 'polypeptide(L)'
;EKKLSGNFLVVIDGTPECESAVRYAARRSELAEKELVVIVAIDNQKETHWLGVERKIIEEAEENTKILIEQLQKNISGFSKVNISYEILHGSKINIVNNIIRDKSDIGYLVIASNNKGESPGELVEFISKSGFSIPVVVIPGDISNDNIDELVGIK
;
A
#
# COMPACT_ATOMS: atom_id res chain seq x y z
N GLU A 1 4.00 -7.31 30.00
CA GLU A 1 4.77 -6.84 28.85
C GLU A 1 3.87 -6.70 27.63
N LYS A 2 3.75 -5.47 27.16
CA LYS A 2 2.92 -5.20 25.99
C LYS A 2 3.61 -5.77 24.75
N LYS A 3 3.07 -6.85 24.23
CA LYS A 3 3.56 -7.45 23.01
C LYS A 3 3.27 -6.47 21.85
N LEU A 4 4.32 -5.89 21.31
CA LEU A 4 4.19 -5.06 20.11
C LEU A 4 3.82 -5.98 18.94
N SER A 5 2.58 -5.94 18.51
CA SER A 5 2.21 -6.58 17.27
C SER A 5 2.62 -5.66 16.13
N GLY A 6 3.39 -6.16 15.19
CA GLY A 6 3.94 -5.35 14.12
C GLY A 6 3.47 -5.79 12.74
N ASN A 7 2.17 -5.71 12.48
CA ASN A 7 1.65 -6.01 11.16
C ASN A 7 2.08 -4.92 10.17
N PHE A 8 2.20 -5.30 8.91
CA PHE A 8 2.61 -4.39 7.83
C PHE A 8 1.40 -3.80 7.14
N LEU A 9 1.48 -2.52 6.82
CA LEU A 9 0.48 -1.79 6.06
C LEU A 9 1.07 -1.31 4.75
N VAL A 10 0.37 -1.56 3.65
CA VAL A 10 0.69 -0.98 2.34
C VAL A 10 -0.55 -0.25 1.84
N VAL A 11 -0.38 0.99 1.42
CA VAL A 11 -1.46 1.76 0.79
C VAL A 11 -1.10 1.96 -0.68
N ILE A 12 -1.96 1.51 -1.57
CA ILE A 12 -1.74 1.54 -3.01
C ILE A 12 -2.84 2.31 -3.72
N ASP A 13 -2.52 2.78 -4.91
CA ASP A 13 -3.46 3.54 -5.74
C ASP A 13 -3.65 2.96 -7.14
N GLY A 14 -3.12 1.76 -7.37
CA GLY A 14 -3.22 1.09 -8.67
C GLY A 14 -2.10 1.43 -9.65
N THR A 15 -1.15 2.28 -9.27
CA THR A 15 0.01 2.57 -10.11
C THR A 15 1.00 1.41 -10.10
N PRO A 16 1.80 1.22 -11.17
CA PRO A 16 2.75 0.11 -11.24
C PRO A 16 3.80 0.10 -10.13
N GLU A 17 4.19 1.25 -9.64
CA GLU A 17 5.16 1.38 -8.54
C GLU A 17 4.70 0.66 -7.27
N CYS A 18 3.40 0.59 -7.07
CA CYS A 18 2.83 -0.05 -5.89
C CYS A 18 3.06 -1.55 -5.82
N GLU A 19 3.24 -2.21 -6.96
CA GLU A 19 3.49 -3.66 -6.99
C GLU A 19 4.77 -4.03 -6.23
N SER A 20 5.81 -3.22 -6.37
CA SER A 20 7.08 -3.43 -5.67
C SER A 20 6.90 -3.34 -4.15
N ALA A 21 6.14 -2.36 -3.69
CA ALA A 21 5.86 -2.20 -2.27
C ALA A 21 5.07 -3.38 -1.71
N VAL A 22 4.07 -3.86 -2.45
CA VAL A 22 3.26 -5.00 -2.03
C VAL A 22 4.11 -6.27 -1.95
N ARG A 23 4.96 -6.52 -2.95
CA ARG A 23 5.85 -7.67 -2.96
C ARG A 23 6.81 -7.65 -1.78
N TYR A 24 7.46 -6.52 -1.54
CA TYR A 24 8.36 -6.35 -0.39
C TYR A 24 7.62 -6.62 0.93
N ALA A 25 6.46 -5.98 1.10
CA ALA A 25 5.67 -6.11 2.32
C ALA A 25 5.19 -7.54 2.55
N ALA A 26 4.76 -8.24 1.48
CA ALA A 26 4.32 -9.62 1.58
C ALA A 26 5.46 -10.54 2.03
N ARG A 27 6.63 -10.39 1.40
CA ARG A 27 7.82 -11.18 1.76
C ARG A 27 8.26 -10.93 3.20
N ARG A 28 8.29 -9.66 3.60
CA ARG A 28 8.69 -9.30 4.97
C ARG A 28 7.69 -9.78 6.00
N SER A 29 6.41 -9.67 5.71
CA SER A 29 5.35 -10.14 6.61
C SER A 29 5.43 -11.64 6.83
N GLU A 30 5.67 -12.40 5.76
CA GLU A 30 5.84 -13.84 5.85
C GLU A 30 7.04 -14.23 6.73
N LEU A 31 8.19 -13.60 6.51
CA LEU A 31 9.39 -13.87 7.29
C LEU A 31 9.23 -13.49 8.76
N ALA A 32 8.51 -12.42 9.03
CA ALA A 32 8.27 -11.95 10.39
C ALA A 32 7.09 -12.67 11.07
N GLU A 33 6.40 -13.55 10.35
CA GLU A 33 5.17 -14.21 10.82
C GLU A 33 4.11 -13.19 11.23
N LYS A 34 3.95 -12.15 10.42
CA LYS A 34 2.98 -11.08 10.63
C LYS A 34 1.98 -11.04 9.49
N GLU A 35 0.88 -10.35 9.72
CA GLU A 35 -0.15 -10.14 8.71
C GLU A 35 0.18 -8.91 7.87
N LEU A 36 -0.30 -8.91 6.64
CA LEU A 36 -0.22 -7.77 5.73
C LEU A 36 -1.62 -7.19 5.51
N VAL A 37 -1.75 -5.90 5.69
CA VAL A 37 -2.98 -5.17 5.38
C VAL A 37 -2.70 -4.35 4.12
N VAL A 38 -3.44 -4.64 3.06
CA VAL A 38 -3.36 -3.89 1.80
C VAL A 38 -4.61 -3.01 1.69
N ILE A 39 -4.39 -1.72 1.63
CA ILE A 39 -5.46 -0.74 1.45
C ILE A 39 -5.34 -0.17 0.04
N VAL A 40 -6.40 -0.24 -0.73
CA VAL A 40 -6.46 0.43 -2.03
C VAL A 40 -7.20 1.75 -1.85
N ALA A 41 -6.50 2.84 -2.08
CA ALA A 41 -7.06 4.18 -1.94
C ALA A 41 -7.65 4.64 -3.26
N ILE A 42 -8.90 5.04 -3.24
CA ILE A 42 -9.57 5.67 -4.38
C ILE A 42 -9.80 7.12 -4.01
N ASP A 43 -9.09 8.02 -4.69
CA ASP A 43 -9.23 9.46 -4.47
C ASP A 43 -10.17 10.04 -5.50
N ASN A 44 -11.41 10.28 -5.09
CA ASN A 44 -12.47 10.78 -5.95
C ASN A 44 -12.46 12.30 -6.09
N GLN A 45 -11.66 13.00 -5.31
CA GLN A 45 -11.70 14.48 -5.28
C GLN A 45 -11.05 15.13 -6.50
N LYS A 46 -10.27 14.39 -7.25
CA LYS A 46 -9.56 14.90 -8.43
C LYS A 46 -10.40 14.87 -9.71
N GLU A 47 -11.59 14.30 -9.68
CA GLU A 47 -12.38 14.06 -10.88
C GLU A 47 -13.81 14.58 -10.74
N THR A 48 -14.17 15.51 -11.57
CA THR A 48 -15.48 16.03 -11.99
C THR A 48 -16.46 16.56 -10.95
N HIS A 49 -17.01 17.73 -11.31
CA HIS A 49 -18.04 18.46 -10.57
C HIS A 49 -19.49 18.09 -10.98
N TRP A 50 -19.71 17.01 -11.72
CA TRP A 50 -21.02 16.62 -12.23
C TRP A 50 -21.56 15.40 -11.52
N LEU A 51 -22.64 15.55 -10.74
CA LEU A 51 -23.20 14.50 -9.87
C LEU A 51 -23.50 13.15 -10.54
N GLY A 52 -23.97 13.15 -11.78
CA GLY A 52 -24.28 11.89 -12.48
C GLY A 52 -23.05 11.17 -13.02
N VAL A 53 -22.04 11.92 -13.45
CA VAL A 53 -20.79 11.41 -13.98
C VAL A 53 -19.90 10.90 -12.85
N GLU A 54 -19.92 11.58 -11.71
CA GLU A 54 -19.17 11.21 -10.52
C GLU A 54 -19.50 9.78 -10.03
N ARG A 55 -20.80 9.47 -9.95
CA ARG A 55 -21.24 8.14 -9.52
C ARG A 55 -20.72 7.03 -10.45
N LYS A 56 -20.78 7.26 -11.75
CA LYS A 56 -20.30 6.30 -12.74
C LYS A 56 -18.79 6.10 -12.66
N ILE A 57 -18.05 7.17 -12.45
CA ILE A 57 -16.59 7.13 -12.28
C ILE A 57 -16.23 6.33 -11.01
N ILE A 58 -16.96 6.55 -9.92
CA ILE A 58 -16.75 5.81 -8.68
C ILE A 58 -17.02 4.32 -8.87
N GLU A 59 -18.11 3.96 -9.54
CA GLU A 59 -18.44 2.56 -9.81
C GLU A 59 -17.39 1.88 -10.67
N GLU A 60 -16.91 2.56 -11.70
CA GLU A 60 -15.83 2.05 -12.56
C GLU A 60 -14.52 1.88 -11.79
N ALA A 61 -14.18 2.84 -10.94
CA ALA A 61 -12.97 2.80 -10.12
C ALA A 61 -13.04 1.62 -9.13
N GLU A 62 -14.17 1.41 -8.50
CA GLU A 62 -14.36 0.28 -7.59
C GLU A 62 -14.25 -1.06 -8.30
N GLU A 63 -14.82 -1.18 -9.49
CA GLU A 63 -14.74 -2.40 -10.28
C GLU A 63 -13.32 -2.68 -10.74
N ASN A 64 -12.62 -1.67 -11.23
CA ASN A 64 -11.21 -1.77 -11.61
C ASN A 64 -10.34 -2.15 -10.40
N THR A 65 -10.67 -1.62 -9.23
CA THR A 65 -9.97 -1.93 -7.99
C THR A 65 -10.16 -3.39 -7.57
N LYS A 66 -11.36 -3.93 -7.73
CA LYS A 66 -11.61 -5.35 -7.46
C LYS A 66 -10.77 -6.25 -8.37
N ILE A 67 -10.67 -5.89 -9.65
CA ILE A 67 -9.81 -6.62 -10.61
C ILE A 67 -8.35 -6.55 -10.17
N LEU A 68 -7.89 -5.37 -9.77
CA LEU A 68 -6.54 -5.19 -9.25
C LEU A 68 -6.27 -6.08 -8.04
N ILE A 69 -7.20 -6.12 -7.09
CA ILE A 69 -7.07 -6.96 -5.90
C ILE A 69 -6.97 -8.43 -6.27
N GLU A 70 -7.81 -8.90 -7.20
CA GLU A 70 -7.76 -10.27 -7.68
C GLU A 70 -6.40 -10.61 -8.30
N GLN A 71 -5.86 -9.70 -9.10
CA GLN A 71 -4.53 -9.87 -9.71
C GLN A 71 -3.44 -9.92 -8.65
N LEU A 72 -3.51 -9.04 -7.66
CA LEU A 72 -2.55 -9.01 -6.56
C LEU A 72 -2.61 -10.31 -5.74
N GLN A 73 -3.81 -10.77 -5.40
CA GLN A 73 -3.99 -12.04 -4.69
C GLN A 73 -3.37 -13.21 -5.44
N LYS A 74 -3.62 -13.27 -6.74
CA LYS A 74 -3.09 -14.32 -7.60
C LYS A 74 -1.56 -14.25 -7.68
N ASN A 75 -1.01 -13.06 -7.86
CA ASN A 75 0.44 -12.87 -7.95
C ASN A 75 1.14 -13.22 -6.64
N ILE A 76 0.60 -12.76 -5.52
CA ILE A 76 1.21 -12.99 -4.22
C ILE A 76 1.12 -14.46 -3.83
N SER A 77 0.00 -15.14 -4.10
CA SER A 77 -0.15 -16.56 -3.78
C SER A 77 0.85 -17.44 -4.53
N GLY A 78 1.38 -16.95 -5.66
CA GLY A 78 2.42 -17.64 -6.41
C GLY A 78 3.79 -17.65 -5.73
N PHE A 79 4.06 -16.75 -4.79
CA PHE A 79 5.36 -16.68 -4.14
C PHE A 79 5.31 -16.56 -2.61
N SER A 80 4.17 -16.32 -2.00
CA SER A 80 4.06 -16.13 -0.55
C SER A 80 2.77 -16.72 0.00
N LYS A 81 2.84 -17.21 1.25
CA LYS A 81 1.69 -17.75 2.00
C LYS A 81 1.25 -16.79 3.10
N VAL A 82 1.63 -15.54 3.01
CA VAL A 82 1.28 -14.54 4.02
C VAL A 82 -0.23 -14.34 4.11
N ASN A 83 -0.75 -14.11 5.32
CA ASN A 83 -2.12 -13.69 5.51
C ASN A 83 -2.27 -12.23 5.13
N ILE A 84 -3.14 -11.95 4.15
CA ILE A 84 -3.38 -10.62 3.66
C ILE A 84 -4.85 -10.27 3.78
N SER A 85 -5.15 -9.09 4.31
CA SER A 85 -6.47 -8.49 4.21
C SER A 85 -6.44 -7.35 3.19
N TYR A 86 -7.48 -7.25 2.39
CA TYR A 86 -7.62 -6.21 1.37
C TYR A 86 -8.84 -5.35 1.70
N GLU A 87 -8.67 -4.06 1.61
CA GLU A 87 -9.77 -3.12 1.86
C GLU A 87 -9.69 -1.97 0.87
N ILE A 88 -10.84 -1.54 0.37
CA ILE A 88 -10.95 -0.39 -0.51
C ILE A 88 -11.45 0.79 0.32
N LEU A 89 -10.70 1.88 0.34
CA LEU A 89 -11.09 3.09 1.05
C LEU A 89 -11.07 4.28 0.11
N HIS A 90 -12.03 5.17 0.29
CA HIS A 90 -12.14 6.39 -0.50
C HIS A 90 -11.51 7.56 0.26
N GLY A 91 -10.71 8.33 -0.43
CA GLY A 91 -10.02 9.49 0.13
C GLY A 91 -8.56 9.58 -0.30
N SER A 92 -7.87 10.60 0.18
CA SER A 92 -6.44 10.75 -0.11
C SER A 92 -5.63 9.69 0.67
N LYS A 93 -4.52 9.26 0.08
CA LYS A 93 -3.62 8.31 0.74
C LYS A 93 -3.15 8.81 2.10
N ILE A 94 -2.86 10.10 2.21
CA ILE A 94 -2.41 10.73 3.45
C ILE A 94 -3.45 10.58 4.56
N ASN A 95 -4.70 10.93 4.28
CA ASN A 95 -5.79 10.83 5.26
C ASN A 95 -6.06 9.38 5.64
N ILE A 96 -6.04 8.48 4.67
CA ILE A 96 -6.28 7.06 4.90
C ILE A 96 -5.20 6.48 5.82
N VAL A 97 -3.92 6.76 5.54
CA VAL A 97 -2.81 6.29 6.36
C VAL A 97 -2.91 6.82 7.78
N ASN A 98 -3.15 8.11 7.94
CA ASN A 98 -3.26 8.72 9.27
C ASN A 98 -4.40 8.10 10.09
N ASN A 99 -5.55 7.88 9.46
CA ASN A 99 -6.70 7.30 10.14
C ASN A 99 -6.44 5.84 10.55
N ILE A 100 -5.85 5.05 9.68
CA ILE A 100 -5.58 3.64 9.97
C ILE A 100 -4.56 3.51 11.10
N ILE A 101 -3.48 4.26 11.06
CA ILE A 101 -2.44 4.19 12.09
C ILE A 101 -2.99 4.64 13.44
N ARG A 102 -3.84 5.66 13.46
CA ARG A 102 -4.50 6.12 14.68
C ARG A 102 -5.45 5.07 15.25
N ASP A 103 -6.24 4.43 14.38
CA ASP A 103 -7.35 3.57 14.80
C ASP A 103 -6.94 2.11 14.99
N LYS A 104 -5.88 1.64 14.32
CA LYS A 104 -5.41 0.25 14.39
C LYS A 104 -4.08 0.15 15.13
N SER A 105 -4.13 -0.32 16.36
CA SER A 105 -2.92 -0.45 17.20
C SER A 105 -2.02 -1.62 16.80
N ASP A 106 -2.47 -2.49 15.92
CA ASP A 106 -1.71 -3.67 15.47
C ASP A 106 -0.81 -3.40 14.26
N ILE A 107 -0.90 -2.21 13.66
CA ILE A 107 -0.01 -1.80 12.57
C ILE A 107 1.30 -1.29 13.15
N GLY A 108 2.40 -1.93 12.77
CA GLY A 108 3.73 -1.57 13.26
C GLY A 108 4.66 -1.01 12.19
N TYR A 109 4.35 -1.21 10.93
CA TYR A 109 5.20 -0.76 9.82
C TYR A 109 4.35 -0.29 8.65
N LEU A 110 4.79 0.80 8.01
CA LEU A 110 4.19 1.27 6.77
C LEU A 110 5.20 1.06 5.63
N VAL A 111 4.75 0.43 4.55
CA VAL A 111 5.57 0.27 3.33
C VAL A 111 4.93 1.07 2.22
N ILE A 112 5.71 1.90 1.57
CA ILE A 112 5.24 2.75 0.47
C ILE A 112 6.22 2.66 -0.70
N ALA A 113 5.70 2.89 -1.90
CA ALA A 113 6.53 2.98 -3.11
C ALA A 113 6.82 4.45 -3.42
N SER A 114 8.03 4.72 -3.86
CA SER A 114 8.38 6.05 -4.37
C SER A 114 8.20 6.10 -5.88
N ASN A 115 7.77 7.26 -6.37
CA ASN A 115 7.65 7.50 -7.80
C ASN A 115 9.02 7.95 -8.33
N ASN A 116 9.56 7.20 -9.28
CA ASN A 116 10.86 7.51 -9.87
C ASN A 116 10.76 8.26 -11.20
N LYS A 117 9.54 8.52 -11.65
CA LYS A 117 9.30 9.24 -12.91
C LYS A 117 8.81 10.66 -12.58
N GLY A 118 9.72 11.61 -12.52
CA GLY A 118 9.37 12.99 -12.28
C GLY A 118 10.18 13.65 -11.19
N GLU A 119 9.82 14.88 -10.86
CA GLU A 119 10.53 15.70 -9.88
C GLU A 119 10.18 15.38 -8.43
N SER A 120 9.07 14.65 -8.21
CA SER A 120 8.57 14.34 -6.88
C SER A 120 8.55 12.83 -6.63
N PRO A 121 9.03 12.37 -5.46
CA PRO A 121 8.97 10.94 -5.11
C PRO A 121 7.56 10.45 -4.81
N GLY A 122 6.57 11.35 -4.78
CA GLY A 122 5.20 11.03 -4.48
C GLY A 122 4.67 11.79 -3.29
N GLU A 123 3.37 12.00 -3.26
CA GLU A 123 2.68 12.78 -2.23
C GLU A 123 2.90 12.22 -0.82
N LEU A 124 2.78 10.91 -0.67
CA LEU A 124 2.90 10.27 0.64
C LEU A 124 4.34 10.32 1.15
N VAL A 125 5.32 10.11 0.27
CA VAL A 125 6.74 10.22 0.63
C VAL A 125 7.07 11.64 1.08
N GLU A 126 6.60 12.64 0.36
CA GLU A 126 6.82 14.04 0.72
C GLU A 126 6.18 14.38 2.07
N PHE A 127 4.96 13.93 2.30
CA PHE A 127 4.27 14.16 3.56
C PHE A 127 5.05 13.58 4.74
N ILE A 128 5.50 12.34 4.63
CA ILE A 128 6.22 11.65 5.69
C ILE A 128 7.56 12.33 5.97
N SER A 129 8.25 12.82 4.94
CA SER A 129 9.53 13.50 5.13
C SER A 129 9.42 14.85 5.82
N LYS A 130 8.26 15.50 5.73
CA LYS A 130 8.00 16.81 6.33
C LYS A 130 7.35 16.73 7.71
N SER A 131 6.63 15.65 7.97
CA SER A 131 5.87 15.45 9.20
C SER A 131 6.44 14.27 9.97
N GLY A 132 6.64 14.36 11.25
CA GLY A 132 7.03 13.22 12.05
C GLY A 132 6.00 12.08 11.91
N PHE A 133 6.44 10.84 11.99
CA PHE A 133 5.57 9.67 11.87
C PHE A 133 5.74 8.75 13.08
N SER A 134 4.65 8.15 13.53
CA SER A 134 4.67 7.40 14.79
C SER A 134 5.15 5.95 14.66
N ILE A 135 5.30 5.46 13.43
CA ILE A 135 5.76 4.09 13.17
C ILE A 135 6.87 4.10 12.12
N PRO A 136 7.72 3.07 12.07
CA PRO A 136 8.70 2.93 11.00
C PRO A 136 8.06 2.89 9.62
N VAL A 137 8.71 3.54 8.68
CA VAL A 137 8.27 3.61 7.29
C VAL A 137 9.38 3.11 6.39
N VAL A 138 9.04 2.19 5.49
CA VAL A 138 9.96 1.69 4.48
C VAL A 138 9.53 2.25 3.13
N VAL A 139 10.43 2.94 2.45
CA VAL A 139 10.18 3.49 1.12
C VAL A 139 10.89 2.62 0.09
N ILE A 140 10.12 2.03 -0.81
CA ILE A 140 10.63 1.12 -1.84
C ILE A 140 10.73 1.89 -3.16
N PRO A 141 11.89 1.87 -3.83
CA PRO A 141 11.99 2.44 -5.17
C PRO A 141 11.00 1.78 -6.12
N GLY A 142 10.22 2.57 -6.86
CA GLY A 142 9.16 2.05 -7.71
C GLY A 142 9.65 1.23 -8.89
N ASP A 143 10.92 1.35 -9.27
CA ASP A 143 11.54 0.63 -10.39
C ASP A 143 12.43 -0.53 -9.96
N ILE A 144 12.47 -0.86 -8.68
CA ILE A 144 13.27 -1.99 -8.18
C ILE A 144 12.78 -3.30 -8.77
N SER A 145 13.71 -4.18 -9.18
CA SER A 145 13.36 -5.48 -9.73
C SER A 145 12.86 -6.44 -8.66
N ASN A 146 12.07 -7.41 -9.06
CA ASN A 146 11.60 -8.46 -8.15
C ASN A 146 12.76 -9.24 -7.53
N ASP A 147 13.79 -9.52 -8.31
CA ASP A 147 14.98 -10.23 -7.82
C ASP A 147 15.69 -9.42 -6.74
N ASN A 148 15.82 -8.11 -6.92
CA ASN A 148 16.43 -7.25 -5.92
C ASN A 148 15.57 -7.16 -4.66
N ILE A 149 14.25 -7.13 -4.79
CA ILE A 149 13.34 -7.16 -3.63
C ILE A 149 13.55 -8.45 -2.83
N ASP A 150 13.57 -9.58 -3.51
CA ASP A 150 13.73 -10.87 -2.86
C ASP A 150 15.09 -10.98 -2.17
N GLU A 151 16.13 -10.44 -2.79
CA GLU A 151 17.47 -10.41 -2.20
C GLU A 151 17.52 -9.53 -0.94
N LEU A 152 16.87 -8.35 -0.99
CA LEU A 152 16.79 -7.44 0.16
C LEU A 152 16.12 -8.08 1.38
N VAL A 153 15.12 -8.92 1.16
CA VAL A 153 14.44 -9.61 2.26
C VAL A 153 15.11 -10.93 2.65
N GLY A 154 16.24 -11.28 2.02
CA GLY A 154 17.02 -12.45 2.36
C GLY A 154 16.52 -13.76 1.77
N ILE A 155 15.69 -13.70 0.73
CA ILE A 155 15.22 -14.89 0.02
C ILE A 155 16.17 -15.16 -1.15
N LYS A 156 16.71 -16.33 -1.16
CA LYS A 156 17.63 -16.75 -2.21
C LYS A 156 16.89 -17.49 -3.32
#